data_d5fb703d1a9e3e0255dcef21f1e3bde2
#
_entry.id   d5fb703d1a9e3e0255dcef21f1e3bde2
#
_cell.length_a   1.000
_cell.length_b   1.000
_cell.length_c   1.000
_cell.angle_alpha   90.00
_cell.angle_beta   90.00
_cell.angle_gamma   90.00
#
_symmetry.space_group_name_H-M   'P 1'
#
loop_
_entity.id
_entity.type
_entity.pdbx_description
1 polymer ?
#
loop_
_entity_poly.entity_id
_entity_poly.type
_entity_poly.pdbx_seq_one_letter_code
_entity_poly.pdbx_strand_id
1 'polypeptide(L)'
;KEYAMGDRMRPVPFEELIDRIFSEYRNHGTIFGIHKEDFYKTNPKHSITVFGQKCAVPLGPAAGPHTQLAQNIVSAYMVGGRFMELKTVQIMDHLEIAKPCIDARDEGHNVEWSTEYTLEKAYDEYLKAYFVLHLIQAAFTGKVEEPDFIFNMSVGYNLEGIKQPKMQTYIDSMIDANKSPLFKQYKTSLKNIIEEGNLLEGTDLEGNEKALKALENRISANICPSVTISTMHGCPPKEIEAICSYMLTEKKLNTFVKLNPTLLGYDKVRSILDETGFDHVGLKRESFEHDLQYSDAIAMLHRLVELAKKQNLGFGVKLTNTLGNINDGIVLPGEEKYMSGRALLPISTTVASLLSEEFDGKLPVSYSGGCTVFSVKDLFDTGIRPITMATDMLKPGGYARMAQMAQILDKESLTWDKKDIDAKAVKALSEKAKTAEYSQKAFRGDNQAKVDEELPMFDCYISPCMQACPIHQNIPDYVGLVGDGHYAEALSVIYEGNALPNITCNICDHQCQFHCARMDYE
;
A
#
# COMPACT_ATOMS: atom_id res chain seq x y z
N LYS A 1 -24.22 -25.19 6.82
CA LYS A 1 -24.26 -23.89 7.50
C LYS A 1 -23.71 -22.86 6.53
N GLU A 2 -24.61 -22.02 6.00
CA GLU A 2 -24.29 -20.94 5.09
C GLU A 2 -23.65 -19.76 5.84
N TYR A 3 -22.36 -19.83 6.10
CA TYR A 3 -21.58 -18.67 6.54
C TYR A 3 -20.83 -18.00 5.37
N ALA A 4 -21.22 -18.27 4.15
CA ALA A 4 -20.46 -17.88 2.95
C ALA A 4 -20.71 -16.47 2.44
N MET A 5 -21.56 -15.64 3.06
CA MET A 5 -21.92 -14.33 2.48
C MET A 5 -21.12 -13.14 3.02
N GLY A 6 -20.40 -13.27 4.14
CA GLY A 6 -19.62 -12.19 4.76
C GLY A 6 -18.18 -12.06 4.30
N ASP A 7 -17.55 -13.14 3.80
CA ASP A 7 -16.11 -13.20 3.54
C ASP A 7 -15.67 -12.75 2.13
N ARG A 8 -16.60 -12.49 1.24
CA ARG A 8 -16.26 -12.12 -0.14
C ARG A 8 -16.17 -10.61 -0.29
N MET A 9 -15.01 -10.15 -0.75
CA MET A 9 -14.87 -8.76 -1.21
C MET A 9 -15.87 -8.49 -2.35
N ARG A 10 -16.59 -7.37 -2.25
CA ARG A 10 -17.57 -6.94 -3.24
C ARG A 10 -17.08 -5.68 -3.92
N PRO A 11 -16.73 -5.75 -5.23
CA PRO A 11 -16.39 -4.56 -6.01
C PRO A 11 -17.59 -3.60 -6.05
N VAL A 12 -17.32 -2.32 -5.83
CA VAL A 12 -18.32 -1.28 -6.06
C VAL A 12 -18.33 -0.94 -7.55
N PRO A 13 -19.50 -0.90 -8.24
CA PRO A 13 -19.58 -0.48 -9.62
C PRO A 13 -19.00 0.92 -9.86
N PHE A 14 -18.49 1.19 -11.05
CA PHE A 14 -17.75 2.42 -11.36
C PHE A 14 -18.56 3.69 -11.11
N GLU A 15 -19.77 3.73 -11.62
CA GLU A 15 -20.69 4.86 -11.49
C GLU A 15 -21.11 5.07 -10.02
N GLU A 16 -21.41 3.98 -9.32
CA GLU A 16 -21.76 3.99 -7.90
C GLU A 16 -20.60 4.46 -7.02
N LEU A 17 -19.35 4.06 -7.37
CA LEU A 17 -18.15 4.51 -6.65
C LEU A 17 -17.96 6.03 -6.78
N ILE A 18 -18.15 6.58 -7.97
CA ILE A 18 -18.05 8.04 -8.21
C ILE A 18 -19.19 8.76 -7.46
N ASP A 19 -20.42 8.27 -7.56
CA ASP A 19 -21.57 8.86 -6.86
C ASP A 19 -21.33 8.84 -5.35
N ARG A 20 -20.87 7.73 -4.78
CA ARG A 20 -20.55 7.62 -3.36
C ARG A 20 -19.50 8.64 -2.94
N ILE A 21 -18.41 8.79 -3.69
CA ILE A 21 -17.32 9.72 -3.37
C ILE A 21 -17.83 11.15 -3.32
N PHE A 22 -18.56 11.62 -4.34
CA PHE A 22 -18.97 13.01 -4.42
C PHE A 22 -20.23 13.31 -3.58
N SER A 23 -21.11 12.33 -3.38
CA SER A 23 -22.24 12.47 -2.44
C SER A 23 -21.78 12.53 -0.99
N GLU A 24 -20.84 11.68 -0.59
CA GLU A 24 -20.23 11.72 0.74
C GLU A 24 -19.49 13.04 0.96
N TYR A 25 -18.70 13.47 -0.03
CA TYR A 25 -17.99 14.74 0.04
C TYR A 25 -18.94 15.93 0.17
N ARG A 26 -20.03 15.96 -0.59
CA ARG A 26 -21.06 17.02 -0.54
C ARG A 26 -21.75 17.07 0.80
N ASN A 27 -22.14 15.92 1.35
CA ASN A 27 -22.97 15.83 2.53
C ASN A 27 -22.20 15.92 3.84
N HIS A 28 -20.94 15.44 3.85
CA HIS A 28 -20.15 15.25 5.08
C HIS A 28 -18.77 15.89 5.01
N GLY A 29 -18.29 16.33 3.85
CA GLY A 29 -16.93 16.82 3.67
C GLY A 29 -15.88 15.72 3.79
N THR A 30 -16.26 14.46 3.57
CA THR A 30 -15.39 13.29 3.71
C THR A 30 -15.35 12.47 2.42
N ILE A 31 -14.30 11.69 2.23
CA ILE A 31 -14.21 10.62 1.23
C ILE A 31 -13.79 9.36 1.98
N PHE A 32 -14.63 8.34 2.02
CA PHE A 32 -14.44 7.11 2.80
C PHE A 32 -14.08 7.40 4.26
N GLY A 33 -14.78 8.35 4.89
CA GLY A 33 -14.56 8.77 6.27
C GLY A 33 -13.31 9.64 6.49
N ILE A 34 -12.49 9.89 5.49
CA ILE A 34 -11.35 10.81 5.59
C ILE A 34 -11.88 12.23 5.40
N HIS A 35 -11.69 13.09 6.39
CA HIS A 35 -12.13 14.48 6.34
C HIS A 35 -11.31 15.30 5.33
N LYS A 36 -11.95 16.27 4.69
CA LYS A 36 -11.30 17.13 3.68
C LYS A 36 -10.11 17.93 4.21
N GLU A 37 -10.08 18.16 5.50
CA GLU A 37 -8.97 18.85 6.18
C GLU A 37 -7.72 17.98 6.26
N ASP A 38 -7.90 16.65 6.26
CA ASP A 38 -6.82 15.66 6.25
C ASP A 38 -6.36 15.29 4.83
N PHE A 39 -7.02 15.81 3.79
CA PHE A 39 -6.61 15.59 2.41
C PHE A 39 -5.23 16.19 2.17
N TYR A 40 -4.30 15.33 1.78
CA TYR A 40 -2.95 15.78 1.51
C TYR A 40 -2.86 16.67 0.26
N LYS A 41 -2.34 17.87 0.45
CA LYS A 41 -2.10 18.82 -0.65
C LYS A 41 -0.64 18.71 -1.08
N THR A 42 -0.41 18.28 -2.33
CA THR A 42 0.93 18.13 -2.88
C THR A 42 1.67 19.47 -2.94
N ASN A 43 2.95 19.42 -2.57
CA ASN A 43 3.82 20.59 -2.70
C ASN A 43 4.34 20.66 -4.15
N PRO A 44 4.02 21.71 -4.92
CA PRO A 44 4.43 21.81 -6.33
C PRO A 44 5.95 21.91 -6.53
N LYS A 45 6.70 22.23 -5.48
CA LYS A 45 8.16 22.29 -5.52
C LYS A 45 8.83 20.93 -5.36
N HIS A 46 8.09 19.94 -4.91
CA HIS A 46 8.59 18.61 -4.59
C HIS A 46 8.02 17.59 -5.59
N SER A 47 8.87 16.75 -6.09
CA SER A 47 8.51 15.55 -6.85
C SER A 47 9.74 14.68 -7.03
N ILE A 48 9.50 13.41 -7.28
CA ILE A 48 10.53 12.46 -7.71
C ILE A 48 10.22 11.95 -9.11
N THR A 49 11.22 11.32 -9.71
CA THR A 49 11.04 10.61 -10.98
C THR A 49 11.36 9.14 -10.77
N VAL A 50 10.43 8.27 -11.15
CA VAL A 50 10.61 6.82 -11.14
C VAL A 50 10.57 6.33 -12.59
N PHE A 51 11.67 5.84 -13.11
CA PHE A 51 11.80 5.40 -14.50
C PHE A 51 11.25 6.38 -15.53
N GLY A 52 11.54 7.67 -15.35
CA GLY A 52 11.08 8.73 -16.25
C GLY A 52 9.66 9.24 -15.98
N GLN A 53 8.91 8.60 -15.11
CA GLN A 53 7.57 9.04 -14.71
C GLN A 53 7.61 9.95 -13.47
N LYS A 54 6.90 11.05 -13.51
CA LYS A 54 6.79 11.99 -12.38
C LYS A 54 5.88 11.42 -11.30
N CYS A 55 6.31 11.55 -10.06
CA CYS A 55 5.54 11.18 -8.87
C CYS A 55 5.63 12.33 -7.86
N ALA A 56 4.51 12.92 -7.50
CA ALA A 56 4.49 14.10 -6.66
C ALA A 56 4.92 13.83 -5.20
N VAL A 57 4.70 12.62 -4.71
CA VAL A 57 5.09 12.20 -3.37
C VAL A 57 5.76 10.82 -3.47
N PRO A 58 6.92 10.62 -2.84
CA PRO A 58 7.67 9.35 -2.95
C PRO A 58 7.06 8.20 -2.14
N LEU A 59 5.81 8.30 -1.74
CA LEU A 59 5.11 7.36 -0.88
C LEU A 59 3.92 6.71 -1.58
N GLY A 60 3.54 5.53 -1.11
CA GLY A 60 2.31 4.87 -1.52
C GLY A 60 2.03 3.57 -0.79
N PRO A 61 0.89 2.93 -1.07
CA PRO A 61 0.59 1.62 -0.55
C PRO A 61 1.46 0.56 -1.24
N ALA A 62 2.00 -0.39 -0.48
CA ALA A 62 2.64 -1.58 -1.04
C ALA A 62 1.60 -2.55 -1.62
N ALA A 63 2.04 -3.47 -2.47
CA ALA A 63 1.22 -4.55 -2.99
C ALA A 63 0.73 -5.46 -1.86
N GLY A 64 -0.41 -5.12 -1.30
CA GLY A 64 -1.01 -5.73 -0.12
C GLY A 64 -2.53 -5.65 -0.15
N PRO A 65 -3.22 -5.90 0.96
CA PRO A 65 -4.68 -5.83 1.03
C PRO A 65 -5.24 -4.45 0.64
N HIS A 66 -4.48 -3.38 0.89
CA HIS A 66 -4.86 -1.99 0.57
C HIS A 66 -4.89 -1.66 -0.92
N THR A 67 -4.47 -2.54 -1.80
CA THR A 67 -4.42 -2.29 -3.24
C THR A 67 -5.19 -3.32 -4.05
N GLN A 68 -6.09 -4.06 -3.40
CA GLN A 68 -7.02 -4.97 -4.07
C GLN A 68 -8.29 -4.27 -4.56
N LEU A 69 -8.76 -3.25 -3.82
CA LEU A 69 -10.01 -2.54 -4.07
C LEU A 69 -9.75 -1.09 -4.51
N ALA A 70 -10.55 -0.60 -5.44
CA ALA A 70 -10.45 0.78 -5.93
C ALA A 70 -10.60 1.82 -4.81
N GLN A 71 -11.54 1.62 -3.89
CA GLN A 71 -11.75 2.54 -2.76
C GLN A 71 -10.55 2.65 -1.84
N ASN A 72 -9.79 1.57 -1.63
CA ASN A 72 -8.60 1.60 -0.80
C ASN A 72 -7.46 2.38 -1.49
N ILE A 73 -7.34 2.25 -2.81
CA ILE A 73 -6.38 3.03 -3.61
C ILE A 73 -6.75 4.52 -3.58
N VAL A 74 -8.04 4.84 -3.68
CA VAL A 74 -8.53 6.22 -3.54
C VAL A 74 -8.21 6.77 -2.15
N SER A 75 -8.48 6.01 -1.08
CA SER A 75 -8.14 6.42 0.28
C SER A 75 -6.65 6.72 0.45
N ALA A 76 -5.77 5.85 -0.10
CA ALA A 76 -4.34 6.09 -0.08
C ALA A 76 -3.94 7.38 -0.84
N TYR A 77 -4.60 7.65 -1.97
CA TYR A 77 -4.37 8.88 -2.74
C TYR A 77 -4.76 10.14 -1.95
N MET A 78 -5.92 10.12 -1.29
CA MET A 78 -6.41 11.27 -0.53
C MET A 78 -5.46 11.69 0.59
N VAL A 79 -4.73 10.76 1.17
CA VAL A 79 -3.75 10.99 2.25
C VAL A 79 -2.29 11.09 1.77
N GLY A 80 -2.05 11.28 0.49
CA GLY A 80 -0.72 11.59 -0.05
C GLY A 80 -0.01 10.44 -0.74
N GLY A 81 -0.59 9.26 -0.84
CA GLY A 81 -0.04 8.19 -1.67
C GLY A 81 -0.01 8.57 -3.15
N ARG A 82 1.14 8.43 -3.81
CA ARG A 82 1.29 8.74 -5.24
C ARG A 82 1.98 7.63 -6.03
N PHE A 83 2.61 6.68 -5.36
CA PHE A 83 3.15 5.48 -5.99
C PHE A 83 2.31 4.28 -5.58
N MET A 84 1.38 3.85 -6.44
CA MET A 84 0.43 2.79 -6.15
C MET A 84 0.98 1.45 -6.62
N GLU A 85 1.45 0.61 -5.70
CA GLU A 85 1.78 -0.77 -6.01
C GLU A 85 0.52 -1.62 -5.94
N LEU A 86 0.07 -2.07 -7.11
CA LEU A 86 -1.12 -2.89 -7.21
C LEU A 86 -0.89 -4.28 -6.62
N LYS A 87 -1.89 -4.87 -5.98
CA LYS A 87 -1.78 -6.20 -5.42
C LYS A 87 -1.37 -7.21 -6.49
N THR A 88 -0.45 -8.09 -6.13
CA THR A 88 0.13 -9.08 -7.04
C THR A 88 -0.94 -9.95 -7.67
N VAL A 89 -0.88 -10.08 -8.99
CA VAL A 89 -1.69 -11.01 -9.77
C VAL A 89 -0.88 -12.23 -10.19
N GLN A 90 -1.56 -13.33 -10.46
CA GLN A 90 -0.95 -14.58 -10.90
C GLN A 90 -1.97 -15.45 -11.69
N ILE A 91 -1.50 -16.54 -12.30
CA ILE A 91 -2.28 -17.34 -13.25
C ILE A 91 -3.35 -18.24 -12.64
N MET A 92 -3.20 -18.63 -11.36
CA MET A 92 -4.14 -19.56 -10.71
C MET A 92 -5.53 -18.96 -10.47
N ASP A 93 -5.76 -17.75 -10.93
CA ASP A 93 -6.99 -16.99 -10.74
C ASP A 93 -7.19 -16.52 -9.28
N HIS A 94 -8.42 -16.50 -8.81
CA HIS A 94 -8.67 -16.15 -7.41
C HIS A 94 -8.16 -17.23 -6.47
N LEU A 95 -7.67 -16.79 -5.32
CA LEU A 95 -7.32 -17.69 -4.24
C LEU A 95 -8.43 -17.70 -3.18
N GLU A 96 -8.83 -18.89 -2.75
CA GLU A 96 -9.62 -19.04 -1.53
C GLU A 96 -8.65 -19.13 -0.36
N ILE A 97 -8.57 -18.05 0.42
CA ILE A 97 -7.67 -17.94 1.56
C ILE A 97 -8.50 -18.11 2.83
N ALA A 98 -8.10 -19.07 3.66
CA ALA A 98 -8.75 -19.27 4.97
C ALA A 98 -8.63 -18.01 5.82
N LYS A 99 -9.73 -17.62 6.45
CA LYS A 99 -9.78 -16.44 7.33
C LYS A 99 -9.65 -16.89 8.81
N PRO A 100 -9.04 -16.07 9.65
CA PRO A 100 -8.36 -14.81 9.33
C PRO A 100 -7.05 -15.06 8.54
N CYS A 101 -6.71 -14.14 7.63
CA CYS A 101 -5.48 -14.23 6.82
C CYS A 101 -4.45 -13.16 7.18
N ILE A 102 -4.81 -12.19 8.02
CA ILE A 102 -3.97 -11.11 8.51
C ILE A 102 -4.09 -11.04 10.04
N ASP A 103 -2.95 -10.97 10.72
CA ASP A 103 -2.86 -10.67 12.14
C ASP A 103 -1.99 -9.42 12.32
N ALA A 104 -2.59 -8.32 12.77
CA ALA A 104 -1.93 -7.05 12.99
C ALA A 104 -2.03 -6.58 14.46
N ARG A 105 -2.41 -7.48 15.38
CA ARG A 105 -2.59 -7.15 16.82
C ARG A 105 -1.29 -6.72 17.48
N ASP A 106 -0.19 -7.38 17.15
CA ASP A 106 1.15 -7.04 17.64
C ASP A 106 2.03 -6.57 16.48
N GLU A 107 2.87 -7.45 15.92
CA GLU A 107 3.53 -7.18 14.65
C GLU A 107 2.59 -7.55 13.47
N GLY A 108 2.92 -7.14 12.26
CA GLY A 108 2.14 -7.53 11.11
C GLY A 108 2.49 -8.94 10.64
N HIS A 109 1.51 -9.81 10.56
CA HIS A 109 1.65 -11.15 9.97
C HIS A 109 0.53 -11.41 8.97
N ASN A 110 0.81 -12.17 7.94
CA ASN A 110 -0.20 -12.61 6.98
C ASN A 110 0.11 -14.00 6.43
N VAL A 111 -0.87 -14.63 5.79
CA VAL A 111 -0.74 -15.90 5.06
C VAL A 111 -1.13 -15.76 3.59
N GLU A 112 -1.53 -14.58 3.15
CA GLU A 112 -1.86 -14.28 1.76
C GLU A 112 -0.63 -13.86 0.95
N TRP A 113 -0.64 -14.11 -0.37
CA TRP A 113 0.46 -13.73 -1.25
C TRP A 113 0.04 -13.07 -2.56
N SER A 114 -1.15 -13.32 -3.05
CA SER A 114 -1.68 -12.70 -4.27
C SER A 114 -3.08 -12.15 -4.06
N THR A 115 -3.65 -11.55 -5.12
CA THR A 115 -5.04 -11.08 -5.07
C THR A 115 -6.02 -12.24 -4.91
N GLU A 116 -7.08 -11.98 -4.16
CA GLU A 116 -8.23 -12.89 -4.03
C GLU A 116 -9.20 -12.77 -5.23
N TYR A 117 -8.96 -11.83 -6.13
CA TYR A 117 -9.76 -11.63 -7.33
C TYR A 117 -9.24 -12.42 -8.53
N THR A 118 -10.16 -12.74 -9.46
CA THR A 118 -9.76 -13.16 -10.80
C THR A 118 -8.99 -12.05 -11.51
N LEU A 119 -8.21 -12.41 -12.54
CA LEU A 119 -7.46 -11.42 -13.32
C LEU A 119 -8.37 -10.33 -13.93
N GLU A 120 -9.56 -10.70 -14.39
CA GLU A 120 -10.53 -9.74 -14.93
C GLU A 120 -11.04 -8.78 -13.85
N LYS A 121 -11.37 -9.28 -12.67
CA LYS A 121 -11.84 -8.44 -11.55
C LYS A 121 -10.72 -7.57 -10.98
N ALA A 122 -9.50 -8.09 -10.90
CA ALA A 122 -8.33 -7.30 -10.50
C ALA A 122 -8.07 -6.15 -11.51
N TYR A 123 -8.13 -6.47 -12.81
CA TYR A 123 -8.02 -5.45 -13.86
C TYR A 123 -9.12 -4.40 -13.75
N ASP A 124 -10.36 -4.82 -13.48
CA ASP A 124 -11.49 -3.91 -13.28
C ASP A 124 -11.25 -2.95 -12.11
N GLU A 125 -10.86 -3.47 -10.94
CA GLU A 125 -10.59 -2.64 -9.76
C GLU A 125 -9.45 -1.63 -9.99
N TYR A 126 -8.37 -2.05 -10.65
CA TYR A 126 -7.23 -1.18 -10.92
C TYR A 126 -7.55 -0.11 -11.97
N LEU A 127 -8.27 -0.50 -13.02
CA LEU A 127 -8.73 0.44 -14.03
C LEU A 127 -9.72 1.47 -13.45
N LYS A 128 -10.64 1.00 -12.62
CA LYS A 128 -11.61 1.83 -11.90
C LYS A 128 -10.89 2.87 -11.03
N ALA A 129 -9.95 2.42 -10.20
CA ALA A 129 -9.13 3.31 -9.39
C ALA A 129 -8.39 4.34 -10.25
N TYR A 130 -7.78 3.91 -11.35
CA TYR A 130 -7.04 4.78 -12.26
C TYR A 130 -7.92 5.93 -12.80
N PHE A 131 -9.14 5.61 -13.28
CA PHE A 131 -10.08 6.62 -13.75
C PHE A 131 -10.54 7.58 -12.63
N VAL A 132 -10.86 7.01 -11.47
CA VAL A 132 -11.33 7.80 -10.31
C VAL A 132 -10.24 8.74 -9.82
N LEU A 133 -8.97 8.32 -9.78
CA LEU A 133 -7.87 9.21 -9.37
C LEU A 133 -7.68 10.37 -10.34
N HIS A 134 -7.80 10.15 -11.65
CA HIS A 134 -7.78 11.25 -12.63
C HIS A 134 -8.94 12.22 -12.41
N LEU A 135 -10.13 11.71 -12.12
CA LEU A 135 -11.30 12.53 -11.83
C LEU A 135 -11.10 13.36 -10.55
N ILE A 136 -10.64 12.73 -9.47
CA ILE A 136 -10.35 13.41 -8.21
C ILE A 136 -9.27 14.49 -8.41
N GLN A 137 -8.15 14.16 -9.07
CA GLN A 137 -7.10 15.14 -9.31
C GLN A 137 -7.66 16.36 -10.05
N ALA A 138 -8.41 16.17 -11.13
CA ALA A 138 -9.00 17.26 -11.91
C ALA A 138 -10.02 18.08 -11.08
N ALA A 139 -10.90 17.40 -10.33
CA ALA A 139 -11.94 18.03 -9.50
C ALA A 139 -11.32 18.89 -8.38
N PHE A 140 -10.34 18.34 -7.65
CA PHE A 140 -9.77 19.01 -6.48
C PHE A 140 -8.71 20.06 -6.83
N THR A 141 -7.97 19.89 -7.91
CA THR A 141 -6.96 20.90 -8.33
C THR A 141 -7.54 21.99 -9.23
N GLY A 142 -8.68 21.76 -9.87
CA GLY A 142 -9.25 22.65 -10.88
C GLY A 142 -8.39 22.77 -12.15
N LYS A 143 -7.43 21.85 -12.32
CA LYS A 143 -6.45 21.88 -13.40
C LYS A 143 -6.43 20.59 -14.18
N VAL A 144 -6.08 20.73 -15.45
CA VAL A 144 -5.79 19.62 -16.33
C VAL A 144 -4.29 19.44 -16.35
N GLU A 145 -3.79 18.58 -15.51
CA GLU A 145 -2.37 18.30 -15.37
C GLU A 145 -2.09 16.85 -15.77
N GLU A 146 -0.83 16.56 -16.06
CA GLU A 146 -0.34 15.18 -16.09
C GLU A 146 -0.60 14.53 -14.73
N PRO A 147 -0.84 13.20 -14.69
CA PRO A 147 -1.08 12.53 -13.42
C PRO A 147 0.10 12.75 -12.47
N ASP A 148 -0.20 13.07 -11.22
CA ASP A 148 0.79 13.27 -10.17
C ASP A 148 1.15 11.96 -9.45
N PHE A 149 0.59 10.84 -9.94
CA PHE A 149 0.73 9.49 -9.39
C PHE A 149 1.21 8.49 -10.45
N ILE A 150 1.74 7.37 -9.96
CA ILE A 150 2.18 6.23 -10.78
C ILE A 150 1.46 4.98 -10.31
N PHE A 151 0.91 4.19 -11.25
CA PHE A 151 0.51 2.82 -11.02
C PHE A 151 1.65 1.89 -11.41
N ASN A 152 2.01 0.98 -10.52
CA ASN A 152 3.01 -0.05 -10.75
C ASN A 152 2.36 -1.42 -10.55
N MET A 153 2.23 -2.20 -11.61
CA MET A 153 1.66 -3.53 -11.48
C MET A 153 2.62 -4.49 -10.76
N SER A 154 2.08 -5.44 -10.03
CA SER A 154 2.85 -6.52 -9.42
C SER A 154 2.40 -7.85 -10.00
N VAL A 155 3.36 -8.64 -10.49
CA VAL A 155 3.13 -9.92 -11.16
C VAL A 155 3.95 -11.00 -10.47
N GLY A 156 3.30 -12.10 -10.12
CA GLY A 156 3.93 -13.27 -9.52
C GLY A 156 3.71 -14.54 -10.35
N TYR A 157 4.39 -15.60 -10.01
CA TYR A 157 4.40 -16.93 -10.58
C TYR A 157 5.65 -17.23 -11.42
N ASN A 158 5.71 -18.43 -12.04
CA ASN A 158 6.79 -18.80 -12.94
C ASN A 158 6.59 -18.23 -14.36
N LEU A 159 7.63 -18.26 -15.18
CA LEU A 159 7.61 -17.69 -16.53
C LEU A 159 6.54 -18.34 -17.42
N GLU A 160 6.36 -19.66 -17.30
CA GLU A 160 5.34 -20.39 -18.07
C GLU A 160 3.93 -19.89 -17.75
N GLY A 161 3.61 -19.72 -16.47
CA GLY A 161 2.34 -19.16 -16.02
C GLY A 161 2.14 -17.71 -16.47
N ILE A 162 3.19 -16.89 -16.37
CA ILE A 162 3.17 -15.49 -16.84
C ILE A 162 2.89 -15.43 -18.35
N LYS A 163 3.40 -16.38 -19.14
CA LYS A 163 3.18 -16.45 -20.59
C LYS A 163 1.80 -16.98 -21.00
N GLN A 164 1.00 -17.50 -20.08
CA GLN A 164 -0.34 -17.96 -20.42
C GLN A 164 -1.22 -16.83 -20.98
N PRO A 165 -2.11 -17.12 -21.94
CA PRO A 165 -2.91 -16.10 -22.64
C PRO A 165 -3.67 -15.16 -21.69
N LYS A 166 -4.18 -15.69 -20.58
CA LYS A 166 -4.94 -14.94 -19.59
C LYS A 166 -4.08 -13.88 -18.89
N MET A 167 -2.86 -14.26 -18.44
CA MET A 167 -1.88 -13.33 -17.88
C MET A 167 -1.41 -12.31 -18.92
N GLN A 168 -1.19 -12.74 -20.15
CA GLN A 168 -0.81 -11.86 -21.24
C GLN A 168 -1.88 -10.80 -21.52
N THR A 169 -3.15 -11.19 -21.52
CA THR A 169 -4.27 -10.25 -21.69
C THR A 169 -4.27 -9.19 -20.59
N TYR A 170 -4.06 -9.60 -19.33
CA TYR A 170 -3.95 -8.66 -18.21
C TYR A 170 -2.76 -7.72 -18.39
N ILE A 171 -1.56 -8.25 -18.57
CA ILE A 171 -0.32 -7.44 -18.68
C ILE A 171 -0.43 -6.47 -19.86
N ASP A 172 -0.84 -6.93 -21.03
CA ASP A 172 -0.94 -6.10 -22.23
C ASP A 172 -2.01 -5.01 -22.07
N SER A 173 -3.11 -5.29 -21.37
CA SER A 173 -4.14 -4.29 -21.06
C SER A 173 -3.67 -3.25 -20.07
N MET A 174 -2.77 -3.59 -19.15
CA MET A 174 -2.16 -2.62 -18.24
C MET A 174 -1.09 -1.75 -18.93
N ILE A 175 -0.43 -2.28 -19.95
CA ILE A 175 0.53 -1.52 -20.79
C ILE A 175 -0.20 -0.60 -21.77
N ASP A 176 -1.23 -1.11 -22.44
CA ASP A 176 -2.04 -0.38 -23.41
C ASP A 176 -3.50 -0.83 -23.38
N ALA A 177 -4.34 -0.08 -22.69
CA ALA A 177 -5.76 -0.35 -22.52
C ALA A 177 -6.62 0.04 -23.75
N ASN A 178 -6.08 0.59 -24.83
CA ASN A 178 -6.87 1.05 -25.98
C ASN A 178 -7.74 -0.06 -26.61
N LYS A 179 -7.30 -1.31 -26.50
CA LYS A 179 -8.06 -2.47 -27.01
C LYS A 179 -9.08 -3.02 -26.00
N SER A 180 -8.98 -2.62 -24.72
CA SER A 180 -9.86 -3.09 -23.66
C SER A 180 -11.29 -2.57 -23.86
N PRO A 181 -12.32 -3.45 -23.91
CA PRO A 181 -13.70 -3.02 -23.90
C PRO A 181 -14.06 -2.22 -22.65
N LEU A 182 -13.55 -2.64 -21.49
CA LEU A 182 -13.81 -2.00 -20.20
C LEU A 182 -13.25 -0.58 -20.15
N PHE A 183 -12.04 -0.34 -20.68
CA PHE A 183 -11.47 0.99 -20.79
C PHE A 183 -12.36 1.93 -21.60
N LYS A 184 -12.89 1.46 -22.72
CA LYS A 184 -13.82 2.22 -23.57
C LYS A 184 -15.15 2.49 -22.86
N GLN A 185 -15.65 1.50 -22.13
CA GLN A 185 -16.84 1.64 -21.30
C GLN A 185 -16.65 2.72 -20.26
N TYR A 186 -15.56 2.68 -19.48
CA TYR A 186 -15.31 3.68 -18.44
C TYR A 186 -15.09 5.08 -19.01
N LYS A 187 -14.47 5.22 -20.18
CA LYS A 187 -14.43 6.52 -20.88
C LYS A 187 -15.83 7.04 -21.17
N THR A 188 -16.73 6.18 -21.64
CA THR A 188 -18.11 6.56 -21.95
C THR A 188 -18.89 6.91 -20.69
N SER A 189 -18.80 6.08 -19.65
CA SER A 189 -19.46 6.35 -18.36
C SER A 189 -18.95 7.66 -17.74
N LEU A 190 -17.64 7.87 -17.70
CA LEU A 190 -17.07 9.10 -17.18
C LEU A 190 -17.53 10.35 -17.96
N LYS A 191 -17.55 10.25 -19.29
CA LYS A 191 -18.09 11.32 -20.15
C LYS A 191 -19.53 11.66 -19.78
N ASN A 192 -20.40 10.65 -19.68
CA ASN A 192 -21.82 10.84 -19.33
C ASN A 192 -21.98 11.51 -17.95
N ILE A 193 -21.27 11.03 -16.93
CA ILE A 193 -21.28 11.62 -15.58
C ILE A 193 -20.86 13.11 -15.61
N ILE A 194 -19.81 13.44 -16.36
CA ILE A 194 -19.35 14.83 -16.48
C ILE A 194 -20.36 15.69 -17.25
N GLU A 195 -20.98 15.15 -18.29
CA GLU A 195 -21.98 15.87 -19.12
C GLU A 195 -23.30 16.12 -18.38
N GLU A 196 -23.66 15.31 -17.36
CA GLU A 196 -24.78 15.59 -16.45
C GLU A 196 -24.61 16.90 -15.67
N GLY A 197 -23.36 17.33 -15.44
CA GLY A 197 -23.00 18.68 -14.99
C GLY A 197 -23.24 18.97 -13.51
N ASN A 198 -23.67 17.99 -12.70
CA ASN A 198 -24.04 18.16 -11.29
C ASN A 198 -23.03 17.57 -10.29
N LEU A 199 -21.93 17.01 -10.79
CA LEU A 199 -20.96 16.27 -9.98
C LEU A 199 -20.38 17.10 -8.83
N LEU A 200 -20.04 18.36 -9.08
CA LEU A 200 -19.42 19.28 -8.11
C LEU A 200 -20.45 20.21 -7.44
N GLU A 201 -21.72 20.14 -7.84
CA GLU A 201 -22.80 20.99 -7.30
C GLU A 201 -22.95 20.82 -5.79
N GLY A 202 -23.05 21.92 -5.06
CA GLY A 202 -23.17 21.94 -3.60
C GLY A 202 -21.87 21.65 -2.85
N THR A 203 -20.73 21.63 -3.53
CA THR A 203 -19.40 21.46 -2.93
C THR A 203 -18.55 22.71 -3.05
N ASP A 204 -17.49 22.82 -2.26
CA ASP A 204 -16.47 23.87 -2.38
C ASP A 204 -15.57 23.70 -3.63
N LEU A 205 -15.84 22.69 -4.45
CA LEU A 205 -15.17 22.44 -5.75
C LEU A 205 -15.92 23.05 -6.94
N GLU A 206 -17.07 23.69 -6.72
CA GLU A 206 -17.78 24.44 -7.76
C GLU A 206 -16.85 25.48 -8.41
N GLY A 207 -16.87 25.55 -9.73
CA GLY A 207 -15.95 26.36 -10.50
C GLY A 207 -14.80 25.57 -11.14
N ASN A 208 -14.59 24.32 -10.71
CA ASN A 208 -13.57 23.43 -11.29
C ASN A 208 -14.08 22.56 -12.46
N GLU A 209 -15.34 22.73 -12.90
CA GLU A 209 -15.98 21.95 -13.97
C GLU A 209 -15.19 22.03 -15.29
N LYS A 210 -14.51 23.14 -15.52
CA LYS A 210 -13.65 23.29 -16.71
C LYS A 210 -12.52 22.26 -16.79
N ALA A 211 -12.01 21.84 -15.63
CA ALA A 211 -10.97 20.83 -15.56
C ALA A 211 -11.51 19.42 -15.89
N LEU A 212 -12.79 19.20 -15.67
CA LEU A 212 -13.45 17.94 -15.99
C LEU A 212 -13.79 17.79 -17.46
N LYS A 213 -13.94 18.93 -18.19
CA LYS A 213 -14.36 18.91 -19.59
C LYS A 213 -13.42 18.06 -20.46
N ALA A 214 -13.99 17.04 -21.09
CA ALA A 214 -13.28 16.09 -21.96
C ALA A 214 -12.14 15.35 -21.24
N LEU A 215 -12.26 15.15 -19.92
CA LEU A 215 -11.26 14.46 -19.09
C LEU A 215 -11.03 13.02 -19.62
N GLU A 216 -12.07 12.35 -20.03
CA GLU A 216 -12.03 10.98 -20.58
C GLU A 216 -11.07 10.83 -21.78
N ASN A 217 -10.83 11.91 -22.53
CA ASN A 217 -9.91 11.91 -23.67
C ASN A 217 -8.44 12.12 -23.28
N ARG A 218 -8.20 12.53 -22.05
CA ARG A 218 -6.85 12.80 -21.51
C ARG A 218 -6.30 11.66 -20.67
N ILE A 219 -7.17 10.74 -20.25
CA ILE A 219 -6.74 9.56 -19.50
C ILE A 219 -5.96 8.65 -20.45
N SER A 220 -4.68 8.46 -20.11
CA SER A 220 -3.77 7.62 -20.88
C SER A 220 -4.21 6.16 -20.85
N ALA A 221 -4.05 5.48 -21.98
CA ALA A 221 -4.23 4.03 -22.03
C ALA A 221 -3.03 3.25 -21.44
N ASN A 222 -1.89 3.90 -21.22
CA ASN A 222 -0.77 3.31 -20.49
C ASN A 222 -1.03 3.46 -18.99
N ILE A 223 -1.59 2.42 -18.37
CA ILE A 223 -1.99 2.43 -16.96
C ILE A 223 -0.77 2.19 -16.07
N CYS A 224 0.07 1.19 -16.41
CA CYS A 224 1.26 0.84 -15.66
C CYS A 224 2.52 0.94 -16.53
N PRO A 225 3.37 1.97 -16.31
CA PRO A 225 4.63 2.12 -17.03
C PRO A 225 5.73 1.19 -16.50
N SER A 226 5.47 0.48 -15.40
CA SER A 226 6.44 -0.38 -14.73
C SER A 226 5.78 -1.58 -14.05
N VAL A 227 6.58 -2.59 -13.78
CA VAL A 227 6.18 -3.83 -13.11
C VAL A 227 7.13 -4.20 -11.99
N THR A 228 6.58 -4.72 -10.89
CA THR A 228 7.36 -5.44 -9.86
C THR A 228 7.15 -6.93 -10.02
N ILE A 229 8.24 -7.67 -10.19
CA ILE A 229 8.22 -9.13 -10.21
C ILE A 229 8.34 -9.65 -8.79
N SER A 230 7.29 -10.33 -8.34
CA SER A 230 7.22 -10.96 -7.02
C SER A 230 7.32 -12.48 -7.21
N THR A 231 8.48 -13.04 -6.93
CA THR A 231 8.71 -14.48 -7.04
C THR A 231 8.40 -15.18 -5.72
N MET A 232 8.03 -16.44 -5.81
CA MET A 232 7.82 -17.29 -4.62
C MET A 232 9.16 -17.59 -3.95
N HIS A 233 9.12 -17.88 -2.65
CA HIS A 233 10.27 -18.44 -1.95
C HIS A 233 10.75 -19.74 -2.64
N GLY A 234 12.05 -19.92 -2.74
CA GLY A 234 12.64 -21.06 -3.43
C GLY A 234 12.67 -20.96 -4.95
N CYS A 235 12.26 -19.82 -5.53
CA CYS A 235 12.35 -19.64 -6.98
C CYS A 235 13.84 -19.61 -7.45
N PRO A 236 14.24 -20.47 -8.40
CA PRO A 236 15.62 -20.54 -8.84
C PRO A 236 16.10 -19.21 -9.47
N PRO A 237 17.39 -18.82 -9.30
CA PRO A 237 17.93 -17.57 -9.86
C PRO A 237 17.72 -17.44 -11.37
N LYS A 238 17.87 -18.53 -12.11
CA LYS A 238 17.68 -18.57 -13.58
C LYS A 238 16.23 -18.27 -13.98
N GLU A 239 15.28 -18.71 -13.18
CA GLU A 239 13.85 -18.45 -13.41
C GLU A 239 13.53 -16.97 -13.17
N ILE A 240 14.03 -16.41 -12.06
CA ILE A 240 13.88 -14.99 -11.74
C ILE A 240 14.46 -14.13 -12.87
N GLU A 241 15.68 -14.46 -13.32
CA GLU A 241 16.34 -13.76 -14.41
C GLU A 241 15.55 -13.86 -15.72
N ALA A 242 15.00 -15.04 -16.03
CA ALA A 242 14.21 -15.27 -17.23
C ALA A 242 12.92 -14.45 -17.22
N ILE A 243 12.23 -14.35 -16.08
CA ILE A 243 11.02 -13.53 -15.91
C ILE A 243 11.35 -12.04 -16.10
N CYS A 244 12.37 -11.54 -15.41
CA CYS A 244 12.80 -10.14 -15.55
C CYS A 244 13.26 -9.81 -16.98
N SER A 245 14.01 -10.72 -17.61
CA SER A 245 14.44 -10.56 -19.00
C SER A 245 13.24 -10.49 -19.95
N TYR A 246 12.23 -11.33 -19.73
CA TYR A 246 10.99 -11.32 -20.52
C TYR A 246 10.25 -9.98 -20.41
N MET A 247 10.14 -9.42 -19.20
CA MET A 247 9.51 -8.11 -19.01
C MET A 247 10.29 -6.99 -19.71
N LEU A 248 11.62 -7.03 -19.66
CA LEU A 248 12.48 -6.04 -20.30
C LEU A 248 12.52 -6.18 -21.83
N THR A 249 12.58 -7.41 -22.37
CA THR A 249 12.80 -7.61 -23.81
C THR A 249 11.51 -7.72 -24.62
N GLU A 250 10.52 -8.44 -24.10
CA GLU A 250 9.27 -8.71 -24.82
C GLU A 250 8.18 -7.69 -24.46
N LYS A 251 8.00 -7.42 -23.17
CA LYS A 251 6.97 -6.48 -22.71
C LYS A 251 7.40 -5.02 -22.73
N LYS A 252 8.71 -4.75 -22.82
CA LYS A 252 9.28 -3.40 -22.84
C LYS A 252 8.89 -2.57 -21.62
N LEU A 253 8.84 -3.22 -20.45
CA LEU A 253 8.49 -2.60 -19.18
C LEU A 253 9.71 -2.28 -18.34
N ASN A 254 9.71 -1.12 -17.72
CA ASN A 254 10.58 -0.85 -16.59
C ASN A 254 10.28 -1.86 -15.48
N THR A 255 11.30 -2.45 -14.88
CA THR A 255 11.13 -3.63 -14.02
C THR A 255 11.82 -3.48 -12.68
N PHE A 256 11.08 -3.72 -11.61
CA PHE A 256 11.65 -4.02 -10.30
C PHE A 256 11.58 -5.52 -10.04
N VAL A 257 12.62 -6.09 -9.46
CA VAL A 257 12.58 -7.45 -8.90
C VAL A 257 12.50 -7.37 -7.38
N LYS A 258 11.50 -8.02 -6.81
CA LYS A 258 11.30 -8.05 -5.36
C LYS A 258 12.15 -9.16 -4.76
N LEU A 259 12.98 -8.81 -3.78
CA LEU A 259 13.91 -9.72 -3.12
C LEU A 259 13.41 -10.07 -1.72
N ASN A 260 13.75 -11.29 -1.27
CA ASN A 260 13.36 -11.79 0.03
C ASN A 260 14.38 -11.39 1.12
N PRO A 261 13.95 -11.23 2.38
CA PRO A 261 14.85 -11.00 3.51
C PRO A 261 15.88 -12.12 3.71
N THR A 262 15.53 -13.33 3.28
CA THR A 262 16.38 -14.53 3.29
C THR A 262 17.71 -14.35 2.56
N LEU A 263 17.82 -13.34 1.69
CA LEU A 263 19.06 -12.99 0.97
C LEU A 263 20.26 -12.72 1.89
N LEU A 264 20.01 -12.31 3.14
CA LEU A 264 21.06 -12.13 4.16
C LEU A 264 21.61 -13.44 4.74
N GLY A 265 20.94 -14.56 4.49
CA GLY A 265 21.22 -15.84 5.12
C GLY A 265 20.63 -15.94 6.55
N TYR A 266 20.45 -17.19 7.00
CA TYR A 266 19.79 -17.51 8.27
C TYR A 266 20.46 -16.83 9.47
N ASP A 267 21.77 -16.99 9.61
CA ASP A 267 22.47 -16.55 10.81
C ASP A 267 22.44 -15.04 10.97
N LYS A 268 22.51 -14.28 9.87
CA LYS A 268 22.45 -12.82 9.90
C LYS A 268 21.04 -12.32 10.26
N VAL A 269 20.00 -12.92 9.67
CA VAL A 269 18.61 -12.56 9.98
C VAL A 269 18.30 -12.91 11.44
N ARG A 270 18.73 -14.09 11.91
CA ARG A 270 18.53 -14.50 13.31
C ARG A 270 19.21 -13.53 14.28
N SER A 271 20.49 -13.18 14.01
CA SER A 271 21.22 -12.19 14.84
C SER A 271 20.47 -10.85 14.94
N ILE A 272 19.98 -10.33 13.81
CA ILE A 272 19.24 -9.06 13.80
C ILE A 272 17.95 -9.16 14.63
N LEU A 273 17.21 -10.25 14.48
CA LEU A 273 15.97 -10.45 15.25
C LEU A 273 16.26 -10.57 16.75
N ASP A 274 17.32 -11.29 17.14
CA ASP A 274 17.73 -11.42 18.54
C ASP A 274 18.16 -10.06 19.12
N GLU A 275 18.99 -9.31 18.38
CA GLU A 275 19.45 -7.97 18.78
C GLU A 275 18.29 -6.97 18.96
N THR A 276 17.18 -7.16 18.22
CA THR A 276 16.02 -6.27 18.28
C THR A 276 14.87 -6.81 19.15
N GLY A 277 15.10 -7.92 19.88
CA GLY A 277 14.16 -8.51 20.85
C GLY A 277 13.05 -9.37 20.20
N PHE A 278 13.22 -9.81 18.95
CA PHE A 278 12.32 -10.74 18.26
C PHE A 278 12.84 -12.19 18.31
N ASP A 279 13.46 -12.58 19.39
CA ASP A 279 14.00 -13.92 19.64
C ASP A 279 12.94 -15.04 19.61
N HIS A 280 11.69 -14.69 19.96
CA HIS A 280 10.54 -15.59 19.89
C HIS A 280 10.10 -15.96 18.47
N VAL A 281 10.56 -15.24 17.43
CA VAL A 281 10.21 -15.53 16.03
C VAL A 281 10.95 -16.76 15.54
N GLY A 282 10.23 -17.86 15.32
CA GLY A 282 10.80 -19.12 14.83
C GLY A 282 11.12 -19.04 13.32
N LEU A 283 12.35 -19.40 12.94
CA LEU A 283 12.79 -19.46 11.54
C LEU A 283 13.13 -20.89 11.15
N LYS A 284 12.81 -21.29 9.91
CA LYS A 284 13.23 -22.55 9.31
C LYS A 284 14.51 -22.34 8.49
N ARG A 285 15.63 -22.95 8.88
CA ARG A 285 16.92 -22.81 8.19
C ARG A 285 16.83 -23.24 6.72
N GLU A 286 16.10 -24.32 6.46
CA GLU A 286 15.91 -24.88 5.12
C GLU A 286 15.29 -23.86 4.15
N SER A 287 14.39 -23.00 4.64
CA SER A 287 13.78 -21.94 3.79
C SER A 287 14.83 -20.95 3.28
N PHE A 288 15.85 -20.65 4.08
CA PHE A 288 16.96 -19.78 3.67
C PHE A 288 17.93 -20.48 2.70
N GLU A 289 18.17 -21.76 2.89
CA GLU A 289 19.10 -22.55 2.07
C GLU A 289 18.55 -22.80 0.65
N HIS A 290 17.23 -22.95 0.53
CA HIS A 290 16.55 -23.16 -0.75
C HIS A 290 16.20 -21.86 -1.49
N ASP A 291 16.27 -20.70 -0.84
CA ASP A 291 15.94 -19.42 -1.45
C ASP A 291 17.16 -18.83 -2.20
N LEU A 292 16.95 -17.74 -2.93
CA LEU A 292 17.98 -17.04 -3.70
C LEU A 292 19.16 -16.67 -2.81
N GLN A 293 20.35 -17.17 -3.15
CA GLN A 293 21.58 -16.87 -2.44
C GLN A 293 22.19 -15.53 -2.89
N TYR A 294 22.87 -14.82 -1.99
CA TYR A 294 23.42 -13.48 -2.25
C TYR A 294 24.33 -13.43 -3.48
N SER A 295 25.28 -14.38 -3.60
CA SER A 295 26.22 -14.43 -4.75
C SER A 295 25.48 -14.60 -6.09
N ASP A 296 24.46 -15.43 -6.13
CA ASP A 296 23.65 -15.66 -7.32
C ASP A 296 22.81 -14.44 -7.67
N ALA A 297 22.25 -13.77 -6.64
CA ALA A 297 21.52 -12.53 -6.79
C ALA A 297 22.40 -11.43 -7.41
N ILE A 298 23.59 -11.21 -6.90
CA ILE A 298 24.52 -10.20 -7.42
C ILE A 298 24.85 -10.46 -8.89
N ALA A 299 25.22 -11.70 -9.22
CA ALA A 299 25.54 -12.08 -10.60
C ALA A 299 24.34 -11.86 -11.54
N MET A 300 23.13 -12.22 -11.12
CA MET A 300 21.90 -12.02 -11.85
C MET A 300 21.59 -10.52 -12.03
N LEU A 301 21.66 -9.74 -10.96
CA LEU A 301 21.35 -8.31 -10.99
C LEU A 301 22.27 -7.53 -11.92
N HIS A 302 23.59 -7.82 -11.95
CA HIS A 302 24.51 -7.21 -12.92
C HIS A 302 24.09 -7.48 -14.36
N ARG A 303 23.71 -8.72 -14.70
CA ARG A 303 23.24 -9.06 -16.05
C ARG A 303 21.94 -8.34 -16.41
N LEU A 304 21.00 -8.25 -15.47
CA LEU A 304 19.71 -7.57 -15.68
C LEU A 304 19.86 -6.05 -15.83
N VAL A 305 20.75 -5.42 -15.06
CA VAL A 305 21.10 -4.00 -15.22
C VAL A 305 21.64 -3.72 -16.62
N GLU A 306 22.58 -4.53 -17.09
CA GLU A 306 23.15 -4.39 -18.44
C GLU A 306 22.11 -4.67 -19.55
N LEU A 307 21.20 -5.63 -19.33
CA LEU A 307 20.11 -5.91 -20.25
C LEU A 307 19.14 -4.70 -20.33
N ALA A 308 18.74 -4.15 -19.20
CA ALA A 308 17.86 -2.99 -19.15
C ALA A 308 18.45 -1.77 -19.86
N LYS A 309 19.76 -1.49 -19.65
CA LYS A 309 20.47 -0.43 -20.39
C LYS A 309 20.42 -0.65 -21.90
N LYS A 310 20.62 -1.88 -22.38
CA LYS A 310 20.52 -2.22 -23.81
C LYS A 310 19.11 -2.01 -24.36
N GLN A 311 18.08 -2.19 -23.53
CA GLN A 311 16.68 -1.98 -23.91
C GLN A 311 16.23 -0.52 -23.74
N ASN A 312 17.09 0.36 -23.21
CA ASN A 312 16.75 1.73 -22.82
C ASN A 312 15.58 1.79 -21.82
N LEU A 313 15.61 0.88 -20.85
CA LEU A 313 14.61 0.74 -19.78
C LEU A 313 15.26 0.86 -18.41
N GLY A 314 14.44 1.21 -17.41
CA GLY A 314 14.82 1.19 -16.02
C GLY A 314 14.74 -0.22 -15.43
N PHE A 315 15.72 -0.53 -14.57
CA PHE A 315 15.71 -1.75 -13.76
C PHE A 315 16.17 -1.43 -12.34
N GLY A 316 15.52 -2.02 -11.36
CA GLY A 316 15.86 -1.85 -9.95
C GLY A 316 15.38 -3.03 -9.10
N VAL A 317 15.55 -2.91 -7.80
CA VAL A 317 15.11 -3.92 -6.83
C VAL A 317 14.01 -3.35 -5.95
N LYS A 318 13.12 -4.22 -5.50
CA LYS A 318 12.15 -3.94 -4.44
C LYS A 318 12.60 -4.65 -3.16
N LEU A 319 12.79 -3.90 -2.08
CA LEU A 319 13.26 -4.42 -0.79
C LEU A 319 12.24 -4.14 0.31
N THR A 320 11.71 -5.15 0.99
CA THR A 320 11.85 -6.58 0.74
C THR A 320 10.46 -7.21 0.62
N ASN A 321 10.41 -8.51 0.32
CA ASN A 321 9.23 -9.31 0.62
C ASN A 321 9.09 -9.47 2.15
N THR A 322 8.01 -10.10 2.59
CA THR A 322 7.79 -10.47 3.99
C THR A 322 8.72 -11.61 4.40
N LEU A 323 8.98 -11.75 5.69
CA LEU A 323 9.84 -12.83 6.24
C LEU A 323 8.99 -14.01 6.66
N GLY A 324 9.17 -15.15 5.99
CA GLY A 324 8.54 -16.41 6.39
C GLY A 324 9.05 -16.87 7.76
N ASN A 325 8.13 -17.22 8.63
CA ASN A 325 8.42 -17.73 9.96
C ASN A 325 7.43 -18.84 10.38
N ILE A 326 7.77 -19.58 11.42
CA ILE A 326 6.93 -20.64 11.93
C ILE A 326 5.67 -20.04 12.55
N ASN A 327 4.51 -20.55 12.13
CA ASN A 327 3.23 -20.14 12.69
C ASN A 327 3.00 -20.86 14.03
N ASP A 328 2.57 -20.08 15.04
CA ASP A 328 2.16 -20.63 16.34
C ASP A 328 0.78 -21.31 16.31
N GLY A 329 0.01 -21.10 15.21
CA GLY A 329 -1.30 -21.70 15.02
C GLY A 329 -2.42 -21.10 15.90
N ILE A 330 -2.15 -19.99 16.58
CA ILE A 330 -3.13 -19.36 17.49
C ILE A 330 -4.20 -18.59 16.70
N VAL A 331 -3.79 -17.84 15.67
CA VAL A 331 -4.69 -16.95 14.92
C VAL A 331 -4.73 -17.31 13.45
N LEU A 332 -3.56 -17.36 12.81
CA LEU A 332 -3.47 -17.58 11.38
C LEU A 332 -3.45 -19.08 11.06
N PRO A 333 -4.04 -19.49 9.94
CA PRO A 333 -3.98 -20.88 9.48
C PRO A 333 -2.61 -21.23 8.89
N GLY A 334 -2.34 -22.54 8.77
CA GLY A 334 -1.14 -23.06 8.12
C GLY A 334 0.07 -23.19 9.05
N GLU A 335 1.17 -23.75 8.51
CA GLU A 335 2.40 -24.01 9.25
C GLU A 335 3.36 -22.81 9.25
N GLU A 336 3.19 -21.90 8.32
CA GLU A 336 4.01 -20.70 8.15
C GLU A 336 3.15 -19.46 8.10
N LYS A 337 3.67 -18.38 8.66
CA LYS A 337 3.16 -17.02 8.53
C LYS A 337 4.26 -16.09 8.07
N TYR A 338 3.90 -14.96 7.49
CA TYR A 338 4.84 -14.02 6.91
C TYR A 338 4.84 -12.72 7.70
N MET A 339 5.95 -12.42 8.35
CA MET A 339 6.14 -11.21 9.14
C MET A 339 6.41 -10.00 8.25
N SER A 340 5.76 -8.88 8.57
CA SER A 340 5.89 -7.59 7.91
C SER A 340 5.95 -6.45 8.93
N GLY A 341 6.09 -5.21 8.47
CA GLY A 341 6.12 -4.04 9.33
C GLY A 341 7.48 -3.72 9.91
N ARG A 342 7.51 -2.98 11.00
CA ARG A 342 8.72 -2.38 11.58
C ARG A 342 9.84 -3.37 11.94
N ALA A 343 9.51 -4.59 12.26
CA ALA A 343 10.49 -5.65 12.53
C ALA A 343 11.38 -5.97 11.31
N LEU A 344 10.89 -5.68 10.09
CA LEU A 344 11.70 -5.84 8.88
C LEU A 344 12.68 -4.68 8.64
N LEU A 345 12.50 -3.51 9.26
CA LEU A 345 13.33 -2.35 8.95
C LEU A 345 14.85 -2.62 9.08
N PRO A 346 15.36 -3.21 10.19
CA PRO A 346 16.77 -3.54 10.31
C PRO A 346 17.26 -4.54 9.26
N ILE A 347 16.41 -5.51 8.91
CA ILE A 347 16.73 -6.56 7.93
C ILE A 347 16.76 -5.95 6.53
N SER A 348 15.69 -5.27 6.13
CA SER A 348 15.55 -4.70 4.79
C SER A 348 16.57 -3.60 4.50
N THR A 349 16.92 -2.77 5.50
CA THR A 349 17.97 -1.75 5.36
C THR A 349 19.36 -2.39 5.30
N THR A 350 19.58 -3.54 5.94
CA THR A 350 20.84 -4.30 5.81
C THR A 350 20.98 -4.87 4.38
N VAL A 351 19.91 -5.42 3.78
CA VAL A 351 19.91 -5.83 2.37
C VAL A 351 20.20 -4.63 1.46
N ALA A 352 19.52 -3.49 1.72
CA ALA A 352 19.73 -2.27 0.94
C ALA A 352 21.18 -1.77 1.03
N SER A 353 21.81 -1.85 2.21
CA SER A 353 23.21 -1.46 2.40
C SER A 353 24.15 -2.30 1.54
N LEU A 354 24.02 -3.62 1.59
CA LEU A 354 24.86 -4.52 0.82
C LEU A 354 24.72 -4.28 -0.70
N LEU A 355 23.50 -4.14 -1.19
CA LEU A 355 23.25 -3.87 -2.62
C LEU A 355 23.71 -2.47 -3.02
N SER A 356 23.54 -1.47 -2.17
CA SER A 356 23.99 -0.11 -2.47
C SER A 356 25.52 0.00 -2.51
N GLU A 357 26.24 -0.75 -1.67
CA GLU A 357 27.71 -0.86 -1.73
C GLU A 357 28.15 -1.58 -3.01
N GLU A 358 27.53 -2.71 -3.37
CA GLU A 358 27.87 -3.50 -4.55
C GLU A 358 27.69 -2.73 -5.87
N PHE A 359 26.64 -1.91 -5.95
CA PHE A 359 26.28 -1.17 -7.17
C PHE A 359 26.65 0.32 -7.13
N ASP A 360 27.51 0.74 -6.22
CA ASP A 360 27.93 2.15 -6.05
C ASP A 360 26.73 3.13 -5.98
N GLY A 361 25.61 2.71 -5.38
CA GLY A 361 24.38 3.47 -5.28
C GLY A 361 23.61 3.65 -6.59
N LYS A 362 24.02 3.00 -7.68
CA LYS A 362 23.42 3.15 -9.02
C LYS A 362 22.22 2.26 -9.27
N LEU A 363 22.01 1.23 -8.47
CA LEU A 363 20.86 0.35 -8.57
C LEU A 363 19.66 1.00 -7.85
N PRO A 364 18.59 1.39 -8.56
CA PRO A 364 17.40 1.94 -7.94
C PRO A 364 16.75 0.96 -6.95
N VAL A 365 16.36 1.46 -5.79
CA VAL A 365 15.65 0.68 -4.77
C VAL A 365 14.28 1.29 -4.55
N SER A 366 13.23 0.53 -4.84
CA SER A 366 11.89 0.74 -4.31
C SER A 366 11.80 0.03 -2.97
N TYR A 367 11.30 0.69 -1.93
CA TYR A 367 11.36 0.16 -0.57
C TYR A 367 9.98 -0.26 -0.03
N SER A 368 9.92 -1.40 0.62
CA SER A 368 8.75 -1.92 1.34
C SER A 368 9.22 -2.86 2.45
N GLY A 369 9.80 -2.31 3.50
CA GLY A 369 10.45 -3.08 4.56
C GLY A 369 10.31 -2.43 5.94
N GLY A 370 9.08 -2.10 6.34
CA GLY A 370 8.78 -1.61 7.68
C GLY A 370 9.05 -0.12 7.89
N CYS A 371 8.87 0.71 6.85
CA CYS A 371 8.90 2.16 6.98
C CYS A 371 7.73 2.65 7.86
N THR A 372 8.03 3.57 8.76
CA THR A 372 7.09 4.27 9.64
C THR A 372 7.42 5.76 9.69
N VAL A 373 6.61 6.55 10.38
CA VAL A 373 6.86 7.98 10.61
C VAL A 373 8.23 8.26 11.23
N PHE A 374 8.80 7.31 11.99
CA PHE A 374 10.11 7.46 12.62
C PHE A 374 11.30 7.24 11.68
N SER A 375 11.09 6.53 10.57
CA SER A 375 12.16 6.13 9.67
C SER A 375 12.05 6.69 8.25
N VAL A 376 10.90 7.25 7.89
CA VAL A 376 10.62 7.69 6.51
C VAL A 376 11.61 8.74 6.01
N LYS A 377 11.97 9.72 6.85
CA LYS A 377 12.93 10.75 6.48
C LYS A 377 14.33 10.17 6.26
N ASP A 378 14.79 9.36 7.19
CA ASP A 378 16.12 8.74 7.10
C ASP A 378 16.23 7.85 5.85
N LEU A 379 15.21 7.06 5.55
CA LEU A 379 15.15 6.27 4.32
C LEU A 379 15.21 7.15 3.07
N PHE A 380 14.35 8.15 2.99
CA PHE A 380 14.28 9.02 1.82
C PHE A 380 15.57 9.81 1.61
N ASP A 381 16.20 10.29 2.68
CA ASP A 381 17.43 11.07 2.62
C ASP A 381 18.64 10.25 2.15
N THR A 382 18.60 8.91 2.23
CA THR A 382 19.60 8.05 1.60
C THR A 382 19.56 8.05 0.07
N GLY A 383 18.43 8.45 -0.54
CA GLY A 383 18.18 8.34 -1.98
C GLY A 383 17.25 7.16 -2.33
N ILE A 384 16.86 6.32 -1.37
CA ILE A 384 15.89 5.23 -1.57
C ILE A 384 14.52 5.83 -1.87
N ARG A 385 13.94 5.47 -3.02
CA ARG A 385 12.62 5.92 -3.49
C ARG A 385 12.12 5.10 -4.68
N PRO A 386 10.80 4.84 -4.82
CA PRO A 386 9.73 5.21 -3.88
C PRO A 386 9.74 4.34 -2.61
N ILE A 387 9.00 4.77 -1.60
CA ILE A 387 8.81 4.05 -0.34
C ILE A 387 7.34 3.67 -0.24
N THR A 388 7.06 2.39 -0.08
CA THR A 388 5.68 1.90 0.06
C THR A 388 5.48 1.17 1.38
N MET A 389 4.26 1.15 1.87
CA MET A 389 3.91 0.58 3.17
C MET A 389 2.62 -0.23 3.11
N ALA A 390 2.50 -1.22 3.98
CA ALA A 390 1.29 -2.00 4.16
C ALA A 390 0.91 -2.05 5.65
N THR A 391 1.73 -2.65 6.48
CA THR A 391 1.43 -2.90 7.90
C THR A 391 1.14 -1.61 8.67
N ASP A 392 1.88 -0.54 8.42
CA ASP A 392 1.67 0.73 9.13
C ASP A 392 0.28 1.32 8.88
N MET A 393 -0.31 1.07 7.71
CA MET A 393 -1.70 1.47 7.41
C MET A 393 -2.77 0.56 8.04
N LEU A 394 -2.39 -0.63 8.51
CA LEU A 394 -3.27 -1.53 9.28
C LEU A 394 -3.29 -1.21 10.78
N LYS A 395 -2.38 -0.35 11.22
CA LYS A 395 -2.28 0.07 12.61
C LYS A 395 -3.16 1.29 12.88
N PRO A 396 -3.46 1.60 14.16
CA PRO A 396 -4.19 2.81 14.54
C PRO A 396 -3.63 4.07 13.88
N GLY A 397 -4.48 4.97 13.45
CA GLY A 397 -4.14 6.09 12.57
C GLY A 397 -4.25 5.75 11.08
N GLY A 398 -4.21 4.47 10.73
CA GLY A 398 -4.55 3.97 9.39
C GLY A 398 -3.89 4.73 8.24
N TYR A 399 -4.69 5.11 7.28
CA TYR A 399 -4.25 5.87 6.11
C TYR A 399 -3.65 7.25 6.45
N ALA A 400 -4.09 7.91 7.54
CA ALA A 400 -3.57 9.22 7.95
C ALA A 400 -2.06 9.20 8.28
N ARG A 401 -1.50 8.04 8.61
CA ARG A 401 -0.03 7.88 8.78
C ARG A 401 0.75 8.21 7.52
N MET A 402 0.21 7.93 6.35
CA MET A 402 0.86 8.29 5.08
C MET A 402 0.90 9.82 4.92
N ALA A 403 -0.17 10.54 5.30
CA ALA A 403 -0.17 12.01 5.29
C ALA A 403 0.89 12.58 6.25
N GLN A 404 1.03 12.02 7.45
CA GLN A 404 2.08 12.42 8.39
C GLN A 404 3.49 12.22 7.80
N MET A 405 3.74 11.08 7.18
CA MET A 405 5.03 10.80 6.52
C MET A 405 5.29 11.76 5.36
N ALA A 406 4.30 12.04 4.53
CA ALA A 406 4.41 12.99 3.42
C ALA A 406 4.72 14.41 3.93
N GLN A 407 4.07 14.84 5.02
CA GLN A 407 4.33 16.13 5.65
C GLN A 407 5.75 16.22 6.25
N ILE A 408 6.26 15.13 6.84
CA ILE A 408 7.63 15.06 7.34
C ILE A 408 8.61 15.27 6.19
N LEU A 409 8.42 14.57 5.08
CA LEU A 409 9.29 14.71 3.91
C LEU A 409 9.24 16.13 3.34
N ASP A 410 8.06 16.72 3.21
CA ASP A 410 7.90 18.09 2.70
C ASP A 410 8.57 19.15 3.57
N LYS A 411 8.51 18.98 4.88
CA LYS A 411 9.05 19.98 5.83
C LYS A 411 10.53 19.80 6.13
N GLU A 412 11.00 18.56 6.15
CA GLU A 412 12.28 18.22 6.77
C GLU A 412 13.34 17.69 5.80
N SER A 413 12.94 17.16 4.63
CA SER A 413 13.91 16.61 3.68
C SER A 413 14.41 17.66 2.70
N LEU A 414 15.72 17.64 2.44
CA LEU A 414 16.41 18.48 1.47
C LEU A 414 16.95 17.69 0.28
N THR A 415 16.58 16.41 0.13
CA THR A 415 17.19 15.48 -0.85
C THR A 415 16.25 15.11 -2.00
N TRP A 416 15.25 15.95 -2.29
CA TRP A 416 14.24 15.70 -3.32
C TRP A 416 14.82 15.49 -4.74
N ASP A 417 15.91 16.15 -5.07
CA ASP A 417 16.62 16.07 -6.35
C ASP A 417 17.69 14.97 -6.42
N LYS A 418 17.89 14.22 -5.31
CA LYS A 418 18.88 13.15 -5.24
C LYS A 418 18.53 12.02 -6.21
N LYS A 419 19.46 11.68 -7.11
CA LYS A 419 19.24 10.67 -8.16
C LYS A 419 19.79 9.29 -7.78
N ASP A 420 20.94 9.28 -7.13
CA ASP A 420 21.64 8.06 -6.74
C ASP A 420 21.47 7.81 -5.25
N ILE A 421 21.57 6.56 -4.86
CA ILE A 421 21.54 6.15 -3.46
C ILE A 421 22.92 6.40 -2.83
N ASP A 422 22.94 6.99 -1.66
CA ASP A 422 24.14 7.17 -0.87
C ASP A 422 24.42 5.89 -0.05
N ALA A 423 25.29 5.03 -0.56
CA ALA A 423 25.60 3.75 0.07
C ALA A 423 26.12 3.90 1.52
N LYS A 424 26.86 4.99 1.83
CA LYS A 424 27.34 5.26 3.18
C LYS A 424 26.18 5.65 4.11
N ALA A 425 25.24 6.46 3.63
CA ALA A 425 24.05 6.83 4.38
C ALA A 425 23.15 5.60 4.62
N VAL A 426 22.99 4.71 3.62
CA VAL A 426 22.23 3.47 3.80
C VAL A 426 22.88 2.57 4.83
N LYS A 427 24.21 2.44 4.81
CA LYS A 427 24.96 1.67 5.82
C LYS A 427 24.77 2.23 7.23
N ALA A 428 24.90 3.55 7.39
CA ALA A 428 24.65 4.20 8.68
C ALA A 428 23.21 3.98 9.15
N LEU A 429 22.25 4.06 8.23
CA LEU A 429 20.84 3.78 8.54
C LEU A 429 20.62 2.31 8.96
N SER A 430 21.24 1.36 8.30
CA SER A 430 21.11 -0.06 8.67
C SER A 430 21.64 -0.37 10.06
N GLU A 431 22.73 0.26 10.46
CA GLU A 431 23.26 0.13 11.84
C GLU A 431 22.38 0.86 12.86
N LYS A 432 21.91 2.06 12.54
CA LYS A 432 20.95 2.80 13.37
C LYS A 432 19.67 2.00 13.59
N ALA A 433 19.13 1.38 12.54
CA ALA A 433 17.89 0.61 12.59
C ALA A 433 17.94 -0.57 13.57
N LYS A 434 19.11 -1.19 13.78
CA LYS A 434 19.28 -2.29 14.75
C LYS A 434 19.18 -1.84 16.20
N THR A 435 19.46 -0.57 16.48
CA THR A 435 19.53 -0.01 17.85
C THR A 435 18.45 1.04 18.13
N ALA A 436 17.75 1.50 17.10
CA ALA A 436 16.70 2.50 17.26
C ALA A 436 15.54 1.96 18.08
N GLU A 437 15.05 2.73 19.03
CA GLU A 437 13.96 2.36 19.92
C GLU A 437 12.73 1.86 19.16
N TYR A 438 12.32 2.58 18.11
CA TYR A 438 11.16 2.23 17.29
C TYR A 438 11.30 0.92 16.50
N SER A 439 12.49 0.35 16.40
CA SER A 439 12.74 -0.97 15.79
C SER A 439 12.76 -2.11 16.81
N GLN A 440 12.83 -1.78 18.11
CA GLN A 440 12.89 -2.80 19.16
C GLN A 440 11.51 -3.38 19.46
N LYS A 441 11.45 -4.67 19.78
CA LYS A 441 10.21 -5.31 20.21
C LYS A 441 9.61 -4.60 21.43
N ALA A 442 10.46 -4.21 22.36
CA ALA A 442 10.07 -3.53 23.60
C ALA A 442 9.42 -2.14 23.38
N PHE A 443 9.55 -1.54 22.20
CA PHE A 443 8.87 -0.28 21.87
C PHE A 443 7.33 -0.42 21.93
N ARG A 444 6.82 -1.61 21.60
CA ARG A 444 5.45 -1.99 21.86
C ARG A 444 5.44 -2.97 23.02
N GLY A 445 5.10 -2.48 24.20
CA GLY A 445 5.02 -3.28 25.42
C GLY A 445 3.92 -4.35 25.36
N ASP A 446 3.95 -5.29 26.29
CA ASP A 446 2.95 -6.36 26.40
C ASP A 446 1.62 -5.89 27.02
N ASN A 447 1.51 -4.63 27.41
CA ASN A 447 0.35 -4.05 28.08
C ASN A 447 -0.72 -3.53 27.10
N GLN A 448 -0.81 -4.15 25.93
CA GLN A 448 -1.83 -3.76 24.95
C GLN A 448 -3.19 -4.31 25.33
N ALA A 449 -4.23 -3.51 25.14
CA ALA A 449 -5.59 -4.01 25.22
C ALA A 449 -5.77 -5.10 24.16
N LYS A 450 -6.10 -6.30 24.61
CA LYS A 450 -6.41 -7.42 23.73
C LYS A 450 -7.90 -7.68 23.84
N VAL A 451 -8.50 -7.91 22.68
CA VAL A 451 -9.86 -8.40 22.63
C VAL A 451 -9.77 -9.93 22.75
N ASP A 452 -10.21 -10.46 23.87
CA ASP A 452 -10.15 -11.90 24.16
C ASP A 452 -11.28 -12.70 23.49
N GLU A 453 -12.19 -12.02 22.81
CA GLU A 453 -13.33 -12.61 22.12
C GLU A 453 -13.15 -12.52 20.60
N GLU A 454 -13.71 -13.50 19.88
CA GLU A 454 -13.83 -13.44 18.43
C GLU A 454 -14.73 -12.26 18.06
N LEU A 455 -14.16 -11.29 17.33
CA LEU A 455 -14.93 -10.15 16.87
C LEU A 455 -15.90 -10.58 15.77
N PRO A 456 -17.16 -10.10 15.79
CA PRO A 456 -18.09 -10.38 14.73
C PRO A 456 -17.56 -9.80 13.39
N MET A 457 -17.90 -10.46 12.31
CA MET A 457 -17.64 -9.94 10.98
C MET A 457 -18.39 -8.62 10.79
N PHE A 458 -17.66 -7.56 10.49
CA PHE A 458 -18.21 -6.23 10.21
C PHE A 458 -17.47 -5.58 9.05
N ASP A 459 -18.07 -4.55 8.48
CA ASP A 459 -17.47 -3.78 7.38
C ASP A 459 -16.14 -3.19 7.83
N CYS A 460 -15.14 -3.20 6.95
CA CYS A 460 -13.80 -2.68 7.23
C CYS A 460 -13.76 -1.17 7.50
N TYR A 461 -14.85 -0.47 7.24
CA TYR A 461 -15.04 0.95 7.58
C TYR A 461 -15.67 1.17 8.97
N ILE A 462 -16.12 0.11 9.63
CA ILE A 462 -16.66 0.19 10.99
C ILE A 462 -15.54 -0.09 11.98
N SER A 463 -15.25 0.87 12.84
CA SER A 463 -14.22 0.70 13.88
C SER A 463 -14.70 -0.20 15.03
N PRO A 464 -13.79 -0.93 15.70
CA PRO A 464 -14.15 -1.78 16.84
C PRO A 464 -14.90 -1.03 17.95
N CYS A 465 -14.55 0.22 18.20
CA CYS A 465 -15.24 1.06 19.19
C CYS A 465 -16.70 1.37 18.83
N MET A 466 -16.99 1.55 17.53
CA MET A 466 -18.38 1.68 17.07
C MET A 466 -19.16 0.37 17.23
N GLN A 467 -18.53 -0.74 16.88
CA GLN A 467 -19.14 -2.06 16.99
C GLN A 467 -19.46 -2.43 18.44
N ALA A 468 -18.56 -2.10 19.37
CA ALA A 468 -18.75 -2.34 20.80
C ALA A 468 -19.79 -1.40 21.46
N CYS A 469 -20.08 -0.28 20.83
CA CYS A 469 -21.07 0.68 21.36
C CYS A 469 -22.49 0.14 21.18
N PRO A 470 -23.32 0.03 22.25
CA PRO A 470 -24.68 -0.50 22.14
C PRO A 470 -25.62 0.28 21.19
N ILE A 471 -25.30 1.54 20.93
CA ILE A 471 -26.04 2.40 20.01
C ILE A 471 -25.28 2.68 18.71
N HIS A 472 -24.16 1.98 18.49
CA HIS A 472 -23.30 2.14 17.33
C HIS A 472 -22.92 3.60 17.03
N GLN A 473 -22.59 4.35 18.09
CA GLN A 473 -22.19 5.75 17.98
C GLN A 473 -20.96 5.89 17.08
N ASN A 474 -20.97 6.86 16.19
CA ASN A 474 -19.83 7.15 15.34
C ASN A 474 -18.72 7.86 16.14
N ILE A 475 -17.96 7.07 16.86
CA ILE A 475 -16.93 7.55 17.80
C ILE A 475 -15.73 8.13 17.07
N PRO A 476 -15.19 7.53 16.01
CA PRO A 476 -14.03 8.09 15.31
C PRO A 476 -14.28 9.51 14.81
N ASP A 477 -15.44 9.77 14.22
CA ASP A 477 -15.74 11.06 13.63
C ASP A 477 -15.86 12.16 14.69
N TYR A 478 -16.65 11.93 15.77
CA TYR A 478 -16.77 12.99 16.78
C TYR A 478 -15.46 13.21 17.55
N VAL A 479 -14.64 12.17 17.75
CA VAL A 479 -13.31 12.33 18.39
C VAL A 479 -12.37 13.11 17.48
N GLY A 480 -12.36 12.81 16.18
CA GLY A 480 -11.59 13.57 15.19
C GLY A 480 -11.99 15.03 15.16
N LEU A 481 -13.30 15.31 15.03
CA LEU A 481 -13.84 16.67 15.04
C LEU A 481 -13.50 17.45 16.32
N VAL A 482 -13.52 16.78 17.48
CA VAL A 482 -13.08 17.40 18.75
C VAL A 482 -11.59 17.73 18.71
N GLY A 483 -10.76 16.83 18.15
CA GLY A 483 -9.32 17.04 17.98
C GLY A 483 -9.01 18.26 17.11
N ASP A 484 -9.82 18.49 16.09
CA ASP A 484 -9.69 19.61 15.15
C ASP A 484 -10.38 20.91 15.63
N GLY A 485 -11.04 20.86 16.79
CA GLY A 485 -11.74 22.01 17.38
C GLY A 485 -13.15 22.28 16.84
N HIS A 486 -13.70 21.35 16.05
CA HIS A 486 -15.05 21.43 15.45
C HIS A 486 -16.14 20.90 16.39
N TYR A 487 -16.28 21.50 17.56
CA TYR A 487 -17.16 21.00 18.63
C TYR A 487 -18.65 20.95 18.29
N ALA A 488 -19.14 21.86 17.45
CA ALA A 488 -20.55 21.89 17.04
C ALA A 488 -20.86 20.72 16.11
N GLU A 489 -19.99 20.45 15.16
CA GLU A 489 -20.08 19.32 14.23
C GLU A 489 -19.95 17.99 14.98
N ALA A 490 -19.01 17.90 15.92
CA ALA A 490 -18.84 16.72 16.79
C ALA A 490 -20.13 16.42 17.58
N LEU A 491 -20.78 17.46 18.11
CA LEU A 491 -22.06 17.29 18.81
C LEU A 491 -23.16 16.84 17.86
N SER A 492 -23.18 17.32 16.62
CA SER A 492 -24.12 16.88 15.59
C SER A 492 -23.98 15.40 15.30
N VAL A 493 -22.76 14.91 15.12
CA VAL A 493 -22.46 13.47 14.95
C VAL A 493 -22.94 12.65 16.14
N ILE A 494 -22.78 13.17 17.37
CA ILE A 494 -23.29 12.48 18.56
C ILE A 494 -24.82 12.38 18.52
N TYR A 495 -25.51 13.43 18.11
CA TYR A 495 -26.97 13.44 18.04
C TYR A 495 -27.57 12.50 16.98
N GLU A 496 -26.81 12.10 15.98
CA GLU A 496 -27.26 11.11 14.97
C GLU A 496 -27.61 9.75 15.60
N GLY A 497 -26.81 9.31 16.57
CA GLY A 497 -27.02 8.03 17.26
C GLY A 497 -27.59 8.14 18.68
N ASN A 498 -27.53 9.32 19.29
CA ASN A 498 -27.81 9.50 20.71
C ASN A 498 -28.69 10.73 20.94
N ALA A 499 -29.97 10.50 21.12
CA ALA A 499 -30.95 11.59 21.30
C ALA A 499 -30.81 12.36 22.64
N LEU A 500 -30.19 11.78 23.64
CA LEU A 500 -30.08 12.35 24.99
C LEU A 500 -28.65 12.24 25.56
N PRO A 501 -27.62 12.79 24.86
CA PRO A 501 -26.22 12.56 25.22
C PRO A 501 -25.87 13.04 26.64
N ASN A 502 -26.47 14.11 27.11
CA ASN A 502 -26.25 14.61 28.47
C ASN A 502 -26.69 13.63 29.59
N ILE A 503 -27.54 12.67 29.26
CA ILE A 503 -27.95 11.63 30.21
C ILE A 503 -27.18 10.36 29.96
N THR A 504 -27.21 9.87 28.73
CA THR A 504 -26.66 8.57 28.37
C THR A 504 -25.15 8.52 28.49
N CYS A 505 -24.43 9.59 28.17
CA CYS A 505 -22.97 9.65 28.32
C CYS A 505 -22.53 9.67 29.78
N ASN A 506 -23.38 10.15 30.72
CA ASN A 506 -23.04 10.13 32.13
C ASN A 506 -23.26 8.76 32.82
N ILE A 507 -23.99 7.86 32.19
CA ILE A 507 -24.23 6.49 32.70
C ILE A 507 -23.56 5.43 31.84
N CYS A 508 -22.82 5.83 30.81
CA CYS A 508 -22.11 4.96 29.90
C CYS A 508 -20.93 4.27 30.62
N ASP A 509 -20.78 2.97 30.42
CA ASP A 509 -19.65 2.18 30.90
C ASP A 509 -18.41 2.23 29.98
N HIS A 510 -18.48 3.02 28.91
CA HIS A 510 -17.39 3.29 27.98
C HIS A 510 -16.81 2.05 27.29
N GLN A 511 -17.65 1.11 26.84
CA GLN A 511 -17.21 -0.07 26.10
C GLN A 511 -16.30 0.28 24.90
N CYS A 512 -16.50 1.44 24.30
CA CYS A 512 -15.64 1.91 23.23
C CYS A 512 -14.15 2.07 23.62
N GLN A 513 -13.87 2.41 24.89
CA GLN A 513 -12.48 2.54 25.37
C GLN A 513 -11.80 1.17 25.45
N PHE A 514 -12.51 0.14 25.91
CA PHE A 514 -11.95 -1.21 26.02
C PHE A 514 -11.73 -1.87 24.65
N HIS A 515 -12.38 -1.37 23.60
CA HIS A 515 -12.25 -1.85 22.23
C HIS A 515 -11.55 -0.83 21.32
N CYS A 516 -10.78 0.09 21.91
CA CYS A 516 -10.08 1.13 21.15
C CYS A 516 -8.81 0.58 20.54
N ALA A 517 -8.73 0.55 19.20
CA ALA A 517 -7.54 0.12 18.49
C ALA A 517 -6.32 1.03 18.75
N ARG A 518 -6.50 2.27 19.22
CA ARG A 518 -5.41 3.17 19.60
C ARG A 518 -4.68 2.74 20.86
N MET A 519 -5.33 2.00 21.75
CA MET A 519 -4.67 1.43 22.92
C MET A 519 -3.56 0.43 22.58
N ASP A 520 -3.57 -0.07 21.33
CA ASP A 520 -2.49 -0.91 20.83
C ASP A 520 -1.25 -0.11 20.40
N TYR A 521 -1.33 1.21 20.44
CA TYR A 521 -0.33 2.07 19.80
C TYR A 521 0.23 3.17 20.72
N GLU A 522 -0.57 3.64 21.67
CA GLU A 522 -0.23 4.77 22.56
C GLU A 522 -0.15 4.31 24.04
#